data_768f69949ab5a9b56295fae863ff2986
#
_entry.id   768f69949ab5a9b56295fae863ff2986
#
_cell.length_a   1.000
_cell.length_b   1.000
_cell.length_c   1.000
_cell.angle_alpha   90.00
_cell.angle_beta   90.00
_cell.angle_gamma   90.00
#
_symmetry.space_group_name_H-M   'P 1'
#
loop_
_entity.id
_entity.type
_entity.pdbx_description
1 polymer ?
#
loop_
_entity_poly.entity_id
_entity_poly.type
_entity_poly.pdbx_seq_one_letter_code
_entity_poly.pdbx_strand_id
1 'polypeptide(L)'
;MSEISFGGVRRWIALGCICLGLALGCASTGSQNQSDLPIGVVDPQRILQETVKGQRLSDTLNAFMKDRQALVELEQKELRKLEGELMAQSTVLSQEARQRKEEQFRQKMAGYQQKVADLNREVQEKQRELQNEFRRQVQKVVSEIAGRRGLGLVLEEGVNSGTLFYQPGLDISTDIIRAMNQESGEVSSP
;
A
#
# COMPACT_ATOMS: atom_id res chain seq x y z
N MET A 1 -12.84 51.29 66.35
CA MET A 1 -13.28 52.67 66.58
C MET A 1 -14.04 53.15 65.39
N SER A 2 -15.24 53.23 65.66
CA SER A 2 -16.33 54.17 65.37
C SER A 2 -16.78 54.21 63.92
N GLU A 3 -17.96 53.55 63.66
CA GLU A 3 -19.29 54.11 63.88
C GLU A 3 -19.58 55.27 62.91
N ILE A 4 -20.59 55.17 62.20
CA ILE A 4 -22.03 55.51 62.26
C ILE A 4 -22.30 56.40 61.01
N SER A 5 -23.36 56.38 60.26
CA SER A 5 -24.78 56.42 60.56
C SER A 5 -25.59 56.66 59.27
N PHE A 6 -26.63 55.98 59.12
CA PHE A 6 -28.03 56.36 58.93
C PHE A 6 -28.41 57.63 58.07
N GLY A 7 -29.37 57.36 57.23
CA GLY A 7 -30.51 58.23 56.93
C GLY A 7 -30.62 58.57 55.45
N GLY A 8 -31.67 58.40 54.82
CA GLY A 8 -33.06 58.45 55.05
C GLY A 8 -33.84 58.44 53.76
N VAL A 9 -34.76 57.59 53.72
CA VAL A 9 -36.12 57.63 53.21
C VAL A 9 -36.53 58.90 52.44
N ARG A 10 -37.14 58.70 51.35
CA ARG A 10 -38.40 59.19 50.78
C ARG A 10 -38.35 59.44 49.29
N ARG A 11 -39.10 58.47 48.64
CA ARG A 11 -40.25 58.75 47.79
C ARG A 11 -40.16 60.03 46.96
N TRP A 12 -40.12 59.86 45.64
CA TRP A 12 -41.11 60.50 44.76
C TRP A 12 -41.16 59.78 43.41
N ILE A 13 -42.34 59.39 43.09
CA ILE A 13 -43.05 58.97 41.91
C ILE A 13 -42.79 59.96 40.75
N ALA A 14 -42.52 59.50 39.55
CA ALA A 14 -43.35 59.76 38.37
C ALA A 14 -42.62 59.49 37.05
N LEU A 15 -43.30 58.77 36.25
CA LEU A 15 -43.46 58.85 34.80
C LEU A 15 -42.20 58.79 33.88
N GLY A 16 -42.14 57.74 33.12
CA GLY A 16 -42.18 57.83 31.65
C GLY A 16 -40.85 57.93 30.96
N CYS A 17 -40.37 56.81 30.50
CA CYS A 17 -40.01 56.75 29.08
C CYS A 17 -39.77 55.30 28.65
N ILE A 18 -40.64 54.88 27.80
CA ILE A 18 -40.53 53.69 26.99
C ILE A 18 -39.32 53.90 26.06
N CYS A 19 -38.20 53.26 26.32
CA CYS A 19 -37.15 53.05 25.34
C CYS A 19 -37.14 51.59 24.96
N LEU A 20 -37.83 51.30 23.92
CA LEU A 20 -37.83 50.09 23.14
C LEU A 20 -36.40 49.87 22.56
N GLY A 21 -35.55 49.24 23.32
CA GLY A 21 -34.20 48.82 22.85
C GLY A 21 -34.31 47.45 22.21
N LEU A 22 -34.44 47.42 20.89
CA LEU A 22 -34.22 46.23 20.07
C LEU A 22 -32.77 45.78 20.27
N ALA A 23 -32.52 44.90 21.21
CA ALA A 23 -31.32 44.09 21.24
C ALA A 23 -31.45 43.02 20.11
N LEU A 24 -30.97 43.37 18.91
CA LEU A 24 -30.64 42.35 17.91
C LEU A 24 -29.51 41.52 18.47
N GLY A 25 -29.87 40.45 19.18
CA GLY A 25 -28.97 39.35 19.47
C GLY A 25 -28.58 38.70 18.16
N CYS A 26 -27.37 39.00 17.66
CA CYS A 26 -26.70 38.14 16.67
C CYS A 26 -26.46 36.79 17.32
N ALA A 27 -27.44 35.92 17.28
CA ALA A 27 -27.21 34.51 17.41
C ALA A 27 -26.40 34.07 16.19
N SER A 28 -25.07 34.10 16.31
CA SER A 28 -24.15 33.42 15.40
C SER A 28 -24.41 31.92 15.58
N THR A 29 -25.42 31.41 14.92
CA THR A 29 -25.54 29.99 14.63
C THR A 29 -24.39 29.71 13.65
N GLY A 30 -23.18 29.54 14.17
CA GLY A 30 -22.11 28.85 13.50
C GLY A 30 -22.59 27.43 13.25
N SER A 31 -23.32 27.24 12.16
CA SER A 31 -23.52 25.94 11.58
C SER A 31 -22.14 25.44 11.13
N GLN A 32 -21.40 24.84 12.04
CA GLN A 32 -20.31 23.97 11.69
C GLN A 32 -20.98 22.75 11.03
N ASN A 33 -21.30 22.89 9.74
CA ASN A 33 -21.37 21.75 8.84
C ASN A 33 -19.93 21.21 8.71
N GLN A 34 -19.41 20.69 9.80
CA GLN A 34 -18.40 19.66 9.74
C GLN A 34 -19.12 18.47 9.13
N SER A 35 -19.05 18.35 7.83
CA SER A 35 -19.35 17.11 7.16
C SER A 35 -18.35 16.11 7.76
N ASP A 36 -18.77 15.40 8.81
CA ASP A 36 -18.06 14.22 9.28
C ASP A 36 -18.08 13.21 8.12
N LEU A 37 -17.14 13.36 7.20
CA LEU A 37 -16.94 12.40 6.14
C LEU A 37 -16.36 11.15 6.79
N PRO A 38 -17.12 10.07 6.90
CA PRO A 38 -16.60 8.87 7.55
C PRO A 38 -15.38 8.36 6.77
N ILE A 39 -14.38 7.93 7.53
CA ILE A 39 -13.10 7.46 7.02
C ILE A 39 -13.09 5.93 7.11
N GLY A 40 -12.54 5.27 6.10
CA GLY A 40 -12.21 3.85 6.14
C GLY A 40 -10.69 3.65 6.16
N VAL A 41 -10.25 2.52 6.71
CA VAL A 41 -8.86 2.09 6.67
C VAL A 41 -8.78 0.69 6.06
N VAL A 42 -7.75 0.44 5.26
CA VAL A 42 -7.51 -0.85 4.62
C VAL A 42 -6.09 -1.32 4.88
N ASP A 43 -5.95 -2.61 5.12
CA ASP A 43 -4.67 -3.31 5.19
C ASP A 43 -4.38 -4.03 3.85
N PRO A 44 -3.52 -3.47 2.99
CA PRO A 44 -3.20 -4.06 1.69
C PRO A 44 -2.51 -5.43 1.79
N GLN A 45 -1.73 -5.65 2.85
CA GLN A 45 -1.03 -6.92 3.05
C GLN A 45 -2.01 -8.04 3.38
N ARG A 46 -2.93 -7.74 4.30
CA ARG A 46 -3.99 -8.66 4.67
C ARG A 46 -4.89 -8.98 3.48
N ILE A 47 -5.28 -7.97 2.68
CA ILE A 47 -6.06 -8.16 1.46
C ILE A 47 -5.32 -9.07 0.47
N LEU A 48 -4.01 -8.86 0.29
CA LEU A 48 -3.19 -9.71 -0.58
C LEU A 48 -3.14 -11.17 -0.10
N GLN A 49 -2.99 -11.38 1.21
CA GLN A 49 -2.83 -12.72 1.78
C GLN A 49 -4.14 -13.51 1.86
N GLU A 50 -5.27 -12.84 2.13
CA GLU A 50 -6.55 -13.49 2.41
C GLU A 50 -7.49 -13.55 1.19
N THR A 51 -7.09 -12.95 0.04
CA THR A 51 -7.89 -13.05 -1.19
C THR A 51 -7.35 -14.13 -2.13
N VAL A 52 -8.25 -14.85 -2.78
CA VAL A 52 -7.91 -15.83 -3.82
C VAL A 52 -7.08 -15.21 -4.95
N LYS A 53 -7.45 -13.99 -5.36
CA LYS A 53 -6.70 -13.23 -6.39
C LYS A 53 -5.28 -12.90 -5.92
N GLY A 54 -5.11 -12.52 -4.65
CA GLY A 54 -3.81 -12.23 -4.06
C GLY A 54 -2.93 -13.47 -3.95
N GLN A 55 -3.49 -14.61 -3.54
CA GLN A 55 -2.79 -15.89 -3.50
C GLN A 55 -2.34 -16.33 -4.91
N ARG A 56 -3.23 -16.28 -5.90
CA ARG A 56 -2.88 -16.59 -7.31
C ARG A 56 -1.78 -15.67 -7.85
N LEU A 57 -1.78 -14.39 -7.48
CA LEU A 57 -0.71 -13.46 -7.84
C LEU A 57 0.62 -13.89 -7.23
N SER A 58 0.63 -14.23 -5.94
CA SER A 58 1.83 -14.72 -5.24
C SER A 58 2.36 -16.01 -5.87
N ASP A 59 1.49 -16.96 -6.18
CA ASP A 59 1.85 -18.21 -6.85
C ASP A 59 2.43 -17.97 -8.25
N THR A 60 1.81 -17.09 -9.02
CA THR A 60 2.28 -16.71 -10.36
C THR A 60 3.68 -16.08 -10.30
N LEU A 61 3.92 -15.16 -9.35
CA LEU A 61 5.22 -14.54 -9.16
C LEU A 61 6.27 -15.56 -8.73
N ASN A 62 5.93 -16.44 -7.77
CA ASN A 62 6.82 -17.49 -7.29
C ASN A 62 7.19 -18.47 -8.41
N ALA A 63 6.25 -18.90 -9.24
CA ALA A 63 6.50 -19.76 -10.39
C ALA A 63 7.43 -19.05 -11.40
N PHE A 64 7.16 -17.78 -11.71
CA PHE A 64 7.99 -16.99 -12.60
C PHE A 64 9.43 -16.84 -12.09
N MET A 65 9.61 -16.54 -10.80
CA MET A 65 10.93 -16.46 -10.16
C MET A 65 11.68 -17.77 -10.22
N LYS A 66 11.00 -18.89 -9.95
CA LYS A 66 11.57 -20.24 -10.00
C LYS A 66 12.06 -20.59 -11.42
N ASP A 67 11.29 -20.25 -12.44
CA ASP A 67 11.70 -20.47 -13.84
C ASP A 67 12.94 -19.65 -14.21
N ARG A 68 13.01 -18.40 -13.77
CA ARG A 68 14.19 -17.54 -14.02
C ARG A 68 15.41 -18.03 -13.25
N GLN A 69 15.24 -18.50 -12.03
CA GLN A 69 16.30 -19.11 -11.25
C GLN A 69 16.84 -20.38 -11.93
N ALA A 70 15.97 -21.24 -12.46
CA ALA A 70 16.39 -22.44 -13.18
C ALA A 70 17.24 -22.13 -14.43
N LEU A 71 16.91 -21.06 -15.16
CA LEU A 71 17.71 -20.60 -16.30
C LEU A 71 19.09 -20.13 -15.86
N VAL A 72 19.19 -19.39 -14.75
CA VAL A 72 20.48 -18.95 -14.18
C VAL A 72 21.34 -20.16 -13.80
N GLU A 73 20.74 -21.15 -13.14
CA GLU A 73 21.42 -22.39 -12.71
C GLU A 73 21.94 -23.19 -13.91
N LEU A 74 21.16 -23.28 -15.00
CA LEU A 74 21.56 -23.95 -16.22
C LEU A 74 22.80 -23.29 -16.85
N GLU A 75 22.77 -21.97 -17.05
CA GLU A 75 23.90 -21.21 -17.59
C GLU A 75 25.16 -21.32 -16.69
N GLN A 76 24.96 -21.28 -15.37
CA GLN A 76 26.06 -21.47 -14.42
C GLN A 76 26.67 -22.87 -14.49
N LYS A 77 25.84 -23.90 -14.71
CA LYS A 77 26.32 -25.28 -14.90
C LYS A 77 27.15 -25.42 -16.18
N GLU A 78 26.71 -24.78 -17.27
CA GLU A 78 27.47 -24.77 -18.53
C GLU A 78 28.82 -24.07 -18.37
N LEU A 79 28.88 -22.94 -17.65
CA LEU A 79 30.14 -22.25 -17.37
C LEU A 79 31.10 -23.11 -16.56
N ARG A 80 30.61 -23.76 -15.48
CA ARG A 80 31.45 -24.68 -14.68
C ARG A 80 31.98 -25.83 -15.51
N LYS A 81 31.17 -26.37 -16.44
CA LYS A 81 31.61 -27.43 -17.36
C LYS A 81 32.74 -26.94 -18.28
N LEU A 82 32.58 -25.78 -18.88
CA LEU A 82 33.57 -25.17 -19.78
C LEU A 82 34.90 -24.87 -19.06
N GLU A 83 34.81 -24.37 -17.83
CA GLU A 83 35.96 -24.13 -16.95
C GLU A 83 36.72 -25.44 -16.64
N GLY A 84 35.97 -26.50 -16.25
CA GLY A 84 36.55 -27.81 -15.99
C GLY A 84 37.20 -28.44 -17.20
N GLU A 85 36.62 -28.28 -18.41
CA GLU A 85 37.21 -28.71 -19.66
C GLU A 85 38.51 -27.95 -19.98
N LEU A 86 38.51 -26.64 -19.76
CA LEU A 86 39.70 -25.80 -19.97
C LEU A 86 40.84 -26.21 -19.03
N MET A 87 40.56 -26.46 -17.78
CA MET A 87 41.55 -26.92 -16.79
C MET A 87 42.09 -28.33 -17.16
N ALA A 88 41.20 -29.28 -17.44
CA ALA A 88 41.60 -30.66 -17.75
C ALA A 88 42.45 -30.77 -19.04
N GLN A 89 42.23 -29.88 -20.00
CA GLN A 89 42.93 -29.90 -21.29
C GLN A 89 44.13 -28.95 -21.37
N SER A 90 44.41 -28.21 -20.30
CA SER A 90 45.43 -27.16 -20.27
C SER A 90 46.85 -27.65 -20.64
N THR A 91 47.15 -28.93 -20.38
CA THR A 91 48.46 -29.54 -20.65
C THR A 91 48.57 -30.21 -21.98
N VAL A 92 47.46 -30.50 -22.69
CA VAL A 92 47.42 -31.23 -23.94
C VAL A 92 47.09 -30.36 -25.16
N LEU A 93 46.52 -29.19 -24.92
CA LEU A 93 46.16 -28.25 -26.00
C LEU A 93 47.36 -27.48 -26.53
N SER A 94 47.38 -27.19 -27.83
CA SER A 94 48.29 -26.20 -28.38
C SER A 94 48.01 -24.82 -27.82
N GLN A 95 48.97 -23.91 -27.85
CA GLN A 95 48.81 -22.55 -27.33
C GLN A 95 47.61 -21.83 -27.98
N GLU A 96 47.47 -21.96 -29.32
CA GLU A 96 46.38 -21.34 -30.06
C GLU A 96 44.98 -21.95 -29.67
N ALA A 97 44.94 -23.28 -29.45
CA ALA A 97 43.70 -23.94 -29.05
C ALA A 97 43.28 -23.52 -27.63
N ARG A 98 44.26 -23.34 -26.73
CA ARG A 98 43.99 -22.84 -25.37
C ARG A 98 43.49 -21.42 -25.38
N GLN A 99 44.14 -20.52 -26.15
CA GLN A 99 43.69 -19.13 -26.29
C GLN A 99 42.25 -19.04 -26.82
N ARG A 100 41.90 -19.85 -27.82
CA ARG A 100 40.50 -19.90 -28.33
C ARG A 100 39.50 -20.33 -27.28
N LYS A 101 39.83 -21.35 -26.47
CA LYS A 101 38.94 -21.81 -25.37
C LYS A 101 38.83 -20.77 -24.26
N GLU A 102 39.91 -20.13 -23.89
CA GLU A 102 39.91 -19.03 -22.91
C GLU A 102 39.04 -17.85 -23.41
N GLU A 103 39.10 -17.51 -24.67
CA GLU A 103 38.25 -16.48 -25.25
C GLU A 103 36.79 -16.88 -25.26
N GLN A 104 36.46 -18.12 -25.63
CA GLN A 104 35.10 -18.66 -25.53
C GLN A 104 34.56 -18.59 -24.10
N PHE A 105 35.38 -18.95 -23.09
CA PHE A 105 35.00 -18.85 -21.70
C PHE A 105 34.72 -17.41 -21.28
N ARG A 106 35.58 -16.45 -21.64
CA ARG A 106 35.37 -15.01 -21.38
C ARG A 106 34.08 -14.50 -22.00
N GLN A 107 33.78 -14.86 -23.23
CA GLN A 107 32.55 -14.48 -23.93
C GLN A 107 31.33 -15.08 -23.27
N LYS A 108 31.37 -16.39 -22.90
CA LYS A 108 30.30 -17.06 -22.17
C LYS A 108 30.07 -16.43 -20.78
N MET A 109 31.13 -16.10 -20.05
CA MET A 109 31.05 -15.43 -18.76
C MET A 109 30.39 -14.05 -18.87
N ALA A 110 30.78 -13.25 -19.86
CA ALA A 110 30.17 -11.94 -20.13
C ALA A 110 28.69 -12.09 -20.48
N GLY A 111 28.35 -13.06 -21.35
CA GLY A 111 26.95 -13.38 -21.68
C GLY A 111 26.11 -13.82 -20.47
N TYR A 112 26.69 -14.64 -19.58
CA TYR A 112 26.05 -15.05 -18.34
C TYR A 112 25.73 -13.85 -17.43
N GLN A 113 26.71 -12.95 -17.22
CA GLN A 113 26.51 -11.75 -16.40
C GLN A 113 25.37 -10.88 -16.95
N GLN A 114 25.36 -10.68 -18.27
CA GLN A 114 24.27 -9.95 -18.93
C GLN A 114 22.92 -10.66 -18.73
N LYS A 115 22.89 -11.98 -18.94
CA LYS A 115 21.68 -12.79 -18.79
C LYS A 115 21.11 -12.71 -17.36
N VAL A 116 21.96 -12.80 -16.34
CA VAL A 116 21.55 -12.66 -14.94
C VAL A 116 20.94 -11.27 -14.68
N ALA A 117 21.55 -10.21 -15.22
CA ALA A 117 21.03 -8.85 -15.08
C ALA A 117 19.65 -8.70 -15.75
N ASP A 118 19.48 -9.28 -16.95
CA ASP A 118 18.23 -9.22 -17.71
C ASP A 118 17.12 -10.02 -17.00
N LEU A 119 17.41 -11.24 -16.54
CA LEU A 119 16.45 -12.06 -15.79
C LEU A 119 16.00 -11.40 -14.47
N ASN A 120 16.92 -10.73 -13.76
CA ASN A 120 16.57 -9.95 -12.57
C ASN A 120 15.65 -8.78 -12.91
N ARG A 121 15.88 -8.10 -14.04
CA ARG A 121 15.02 -7.02 -14.52
C ARG A 121 13.62 -7.55 -14.86
N GLU A 122 13.53 -8.67 -15.58
CA GLU A 122 12.25 -9.32 -15.90
C GLU A 122 11.44 -9.66 -14.65
N VAL A 123 12.09 -10.18 -13.58
CA VAL A 123 11.42 -10.48 -12.30
C VAL A 123 10.86 -9.20 -11.68
N GLN A 124 11.64 -8.12 -11.64
CA GLN A 124 11.18 -6.84 -11.08
C GLN A 124 10.03 -6.23 -11.90
N GLU A 125 10.08 -6.36 -13.22
CA GLU A 125 9.02 -5.89 -14.11
C GLU A 125 7.74 -6.70 -13.90
N LYS A 126 7.85 -8.03 -13.84
CA LYS A 126 6.72 -8.92 -13.55
C LYS A 126 6.09 -8.64 -12.20
N GLN A 127 6.89 -8.43 -11.18
CA GLN A 127 6.41 -8.07 -9.85
C GLN A 127 5.61 -6.76 -9.88
N ARG A 128 6.14 -5.71 -10.55
CA ARG A 128 5.45 -4.42 -10.69
C ARG A 128 4.14 -4.54 -11.49
N GLU A 129 4.15 -5.31 -12.57
CA GLU A 129 2.95 -5.57 -13.38
C GLU A 129 1.84 -6.18 -12.53
N LEU A 130 2.15 -7.28 -11.83
CA LEU A 130 1.20 -8.01 -11.01
C LEU A 130 0.68 -7.18 -9.83
N GLN A 131 1.57 -6.42 -9.15
CA GLN A 131 1.18 -5.51 -8.07
C GLN A 131 0.24 -4.40 -8.57
N ASN A 132 0.52 -3.81 -9.73
CA ASN A 132 -0.31 -2.76 -10.31
C ASN A 132 -1.69 -3.30 -10.74
N GLU A 133 -1.73 -4.52 -11.29
CA GLU A 133 -2.99 -5.17 -11.63
C GLU A 133 -3.84 -5.43 -10.38
N PHE A 134 -3.24 -6.02 -9.36
CA PHE A 134 -3.91 -6.27 -8.08
C PHE A 134 -4.42 -4.98 -7.43
N ARG A 135 -3.58 -3.94 -7.38
CA ARG A 135 -3.96 -2.62 -6.85
C ARG A 135 -5.18 -2.04 -7.56
N ARG A 136 -5.25 -2.12 -8.89
CA ARG A 136 -6.42 -1.65 -9.65
C ARG A 136 -7.69 -2.42 -9.26
N GLN A 137 -7.60 -3.73 -9.05
CA GLN A 137 -8.74 -4.54 -8.63
C GLN A 137 -9.19 -4.17 -7.21
N VAL A 138 -8.26 -4.01 -6.28
CA VAL A 138 -8.54 -3.56 -4.91
C VAL A 138 -9.20 -2.18 -4.93
N GLN A 139 -8.66 -1.22 -5.68
CA GLN A 139 -9.21 0.13 -5.79
C GLN A 139 -10.67 0.14 -6.30
N LYS A 140 -10.99 -0.72 -7.27
CA LYS A 140 -12.37 -0.87 -7.76
C LYS A 140 -13.30 -1.27 -6.61
N VAL A 141 -12.96 -2.34 -5.88
CA VAL A 141 -13.78 -2.86 -4.77
C VAL A 141 -13.85 -1.85 -3.61
N VAL A 142 -12.73 -1.18 -3.29
CA VAL A 142 -12.69 -0.09 -2.29
C VAL A 142 -13.66 1.02 -2.67
N SER A 143 -13.66 1.47 -3.92
CA SER A 143 -14.55 2.52 -4.40
C SER A 143 -16.04 2.13 -4.28
N GLU A 144 -16.37 0.89 -4.59
CA GLU A 144 -17.73 0.37 -4.46
C GLU A 144 -18.19 0.30 -2.99
N ILE A 145 -17.32 -0.18 -2.09
CA ILE A 145 -17.61 -0.26 -0.66
C ILE A 145 -17.70 1.15 -0.05
N ALA A 146 -16.77 2.04 -0.39
CA ALA A 146 -16.76 3.42 0.05
C ALA A 146 -18.06 4.14 -0.35
N GLY A 147 -18.49 3.97 -1.62
CA GLY A 147 -19.74 4.53 -2.11
C GLY A 147 -20.97 4.01 -1.36
N ARG A 148 -21.05 2.69 -1.12
CA ARG A 148 -22.17 2.09 -0.36
C ARG A 148 -22.21 2.54 1.10
N ARG A 149 -21.05 2.81 1.73
CA ARG A 149 -20.93 3.24 3.14
C ARG A 149 -20.91 4.76 3.30
N GLY A 150 -20.90 5.53 2.21
CA GLY A 150 -20.79 6.99 2.25
C GLY A 150 -19.44 7.49 2.77
N LEU A 151 -18.36 6.70 2.61
CA LEU A 151 -17.02 7.09 3.07
C LEU A 151 -16.47 8.22 2.19
N GLY A 152 -15.96 9.28 2.83
CA GLY A 152 -15.32 10.39 2.12
C GLY A 152 -13.83 10.18 1.87
N LEU A 153 -13.20 9.28 2.61
CA LEU A 153 -11.77 8.98 2.50
C LEU A 153 -11.50 7.52 2.89
N VAL A 154 -10.59 6.88 2.18
CA VAL A 154 -10.04 5.57 2.56
C VAL A 154 -8.52 5.69 2.60
N LEU A 155 -7.92 5.31 3.72
CA LEU A 155 -6.49 5.32 3.97
C LEU A 155 -5.93 3.90 3.95
N GLU A 156 -4.69 3.74 3.51
CA GLU A 156 -3.95 2.48 3.62
C GLU A 156 -3.26 2.41 4.99
N GLU A 157 -3.28 1.24 5.63
CA GLU A 157 -2.40 0.90 6.74
C GLU A 157 -1.08 0.36 6.19
N GLY A 158 0.04 0.64 6.87
CA GLY A 158 1.33 0.06 6.52
C GLY A 158 2.50 0.98 6.84
N VAL A 159 3.71 0.43 6.80
CA VAL A 159 4.95 1.10 7.21
C VAL A 159 5.21 2.41 6.44
N ASN A 160 4.74 2.52 5.21
CA ASN A 160 4.94 3.68 4.34
C ASN A 160 3.65 4.49 4.09
N SER A 161 2.56 4.18 4.79
CA SER A 161 1.25 4.80 4.55
C SER A 161 1.03 6.12 5.29
N GLY A 162 1.84 6.39 6.33
CA GLY A 162 1.65 7.52 7.22
C GLY A 162 0.51 7.34 8.24
N THR A 163 -0.21 6.23 8.22
CA THR A 163 -1.25 5.90 9.21
C THR A 163 -0.61 5.32 10.46
N LEU A 164 -0.59 6.10 11.55
CA LEU A 164 0.04 5.68 12.82
C LEU A 164 -0.93 4.99 13.78
N PHE A 165 -2.20 5.35 13.72
CA PHE A 165 -3.24 4.81 14.59
C PHE A 165 -4.63 5.01 13.97
N TYR A 166 -5.49 4.04 14.16
CA TYR A 166 -6.92 4.14 13.85
C TYR A 166 -7.73 3.23 14.78
N GLN A 167 -9.01 3.53 14.94
CA GLN A 167 -9.92 2.68 15.70
C GLN A 167 -10.30 1.45 14.88
N PRO A 168 -10.40 0.24 15.50
CA PRO A 168 -10.74 -1.00 14.78
C PRO A 168 -12.03 -0.93 13.96
N GLY A 169 -12.99 -0.11 14.38
CA GLY A 169 -14.25 0.09 13.65
C GLY A 169 -14.11 0.78 12.29
N LEU A 170 -12.96 1.38 11.99
CA LEU A 170 -12.65 2.00 10.69
C LEU A 170 -12.05 1.01 9.69
N ASP A 171 -11.62 -0.19 10.13
CA ASP A 171 -11.09 -1.23 9.24
C ASP A 171 -12.19 -1.82 8.36
N ILE A 172 -12.04 -1.65 7.05
CA ILE A 172 -12.94 -2.22 6.04
C ILE A 172 -12.31 -3.37 5.25
N SER A 173 -11.11 -3.82 5.63
CA SER A 173 -10.36 -4.86 4.92
C SER A 173 -11.14 -6.16 4.78
N THR A 174 -11.85 -6.58 5.84
CA THR A 174 -12.68 -7.80 5.84
C THR A 174 -13.79 -7.74 4.79
N ASP A 175 -14.42 -6.57 4.59
CA ASP A 175 -15.47 -6.43 3.58
C ASP A 175 -14.90 -6.45 2.18
N ILE A 176 -13.70 -5.86 1.98
CA ILE A 176 -13.00 -5.90 0.70
C ILE A 176 -12.61 -7.34 0.38
N ILE A 177 -12.02 -8.08 1.32
CA ILE A 177 -11.64 -9.49 1.15
C ILE A 177 -12.85 -10.33 0.76
N ARG A 178 -13.97 -10.15 1.47
CA ARG A 178 -15.22 -10.87 1.17
C ARG A 178 -15.73 -10.55 -0.23
N ALA A 179 -15.77 -9.28 -0.61
CA ALA A 179 -16.24 -8.86 -1.93
C ALA A 179 -15.34 -9.39 -3.06
N MET A 180 -14.02 -9.31 -2.91
CA MET A 180 -13.06 -9.83 -3.89
C MET A 180 -13.16 -11.35 -4.05
N ASN A 181 -13.36 -12.09 -2.95
CA ASN A 181 -13.51 -13.55 -3.00
C ASN A 181 -14.85 -13.97 -3.62
N GLN A 182 -15.94 -13.23 -3.39
CA GLN A 182 -17.22 -13.44 -4.05
C GLN A 182 -17.15 -13.20 -5.58
N GLU A 183 -16.46 -12.15 -6.03
CA GLU A 183 -16.21 -11.93 -7.47
C GLU A 183 -15.40 -13.07 -8.11
N SER A 184 -14.56 -13.74 -7.35
CA SER A 184 -13.74 -14.86 -7.84
C SER A 184 -14.51 -16.18 -7.94
N GLY A 185 -15.79 -16.23 -7.54
CA GLY A 185 -16.62 -17.44 -7.57
C GLY A 185 -16.30 -18.47 -6.49
N GLU A 186 -15.42 -18.12 -5.56
CA GLU A 186 -15.06 -18.97 -4.42
C GLU A 186 -15.69 -18.39 -3.15
N VAL A 187 -16.84 -18.92 -2.80
CA VAL A 187 -17.45 -18.67 -1.49
C VAL A 187 -16.53 -19.26 -0.45
N SER A 188 -15.91 -18.42 0.37
CA SER A 188 -15.27 -18.87 1.60
C SER A 188 -16.34 -19.56 2.43
N SER A 189 -16.30 -20.89 2.51
CA SER A 189 -17.06 -21.63 3.51
C SER A 189 -16.61 -21.21 4.90
N PRO A 190 -17.52 -21.03 5.83
CA PRO A 190 -17.25 -20.56 7.20
C PRO A 190 -16.39 -21.55 7.98
#